data_e69116af752f5d49496c923b2c91284d
#
_entry.id   e69116af752f5d49496c923b2c91284d
#
_cell.length_a   1.000
_cell.length_b   1.000
_cell.length_c   1.000
_cell.angle_alpha   90.00
_cell.angle_beta   90.00
_cell.angle_gamma   90.00
#
_symmetry.space_group_name_H-M   'P 1'
#
loop_
_entity.id
_entity.type
_entity.pdbx_description
1 polymer ?
#
loop_
_entity_poly.entity_id
_entity_poly.type
_entity_poly.pdbx_seq_one_letter_code
_entity_poly.pdbx_strand_id
1 'polypeptide(L)'
;MSKLHHRTKSKTNASLISILQRFSDIIMIFMGMYITNAIYQKMYDSTALINSLIVLVCFQMIGGITDFYRSWRGVKISTELKIIIQNWTLSIVFTSGILSFLAGNDLEIEFFFCWYIIVSLFLIVSRFSIRALMNVIRKLGYNTRIVALAGNIPVGINLMKSFAEEPWLGLKVKGIYCDCPPTNSIGLPYSGKYEDLICEARKGEIDRIYIAMDMQDDKKLKKLVKGLADTTCSVLLIPDIFTFNILQSRTEEVNGVPVVPLFDTPLNGINSVLKRLEDIVLSLIILILISPVLIVIACIVKYSSKGPILFRQTRYGMDGKSIQVWKFRTMVVQENGNVVTQAVRGDV
;
A
#
# COMPACT_ATOMS: atom_id res chain seq x y z
N MET A 1 30.92 -21.41 -19.85
CA MET A 1 30.38 -21.38 -18.48
C MET A 1 30.87 -20.11 -17.80
N SER A 2 30.14 -19.04 -17.91
CA SER A 2 30.46 -17.72 -17.35
C SER A 2 29.43 -17.41 -16.25
N LYS A 3 29.91 -17.25 -15.03
CA LYS A 3 29.14 -17.00 -13.82
C LYS A 3 28.36 -15.65 -13.95
N LEU A 4 27.05 -15.73 -14.07
CA LEU A 4 26.17 -14.59 -13.84
C LEU A 4 26.33 -14.18 -12.37
N HIS A 5 27.06 -13.12 -12.13
CA HIS A 5 27.06 -12.42 -10.84
C HIS A 5 25.71 -11.71 -10.67
N HIS A 6 24.84 -12.29 -9.88
CA HIS A 6 23.70 -11.60 -9.30
C HIS A 6 24.17 -10.39 -8.48
N ARG A 7 24.20 -9.24 -9.11
CA ARG A 7 24.35 -7.96 -8.43
C ARG A 7 22.97 -7.40 -8.11
N THR A 8 22.25 -8.07 -7.23
CA THR A 8 21.19 -7.42 -6.44
C THR A 8 21.84 -6.51 -5.38
N LYS A 9 22.45 -5.45 -5.82
CA LYS A 9 22.61 -4.28 -4.99
C LYS A 9 21.42 -3.37 -5.28
N SER A 10 20.30 -3.59 -4.61
CA SER A 10 19.47 -2.50 -4.15
C SER A 10 20.43 -1.52 -3.49
N LYS A 11 20.86 -0.51 -4.21
CA LYS A 11 21.43 0.68 -3.60
C LYS A 11 20.29 1.28 -2.78
N THR A 12 20.19 0.89 -1.53
CA THR A 12 19.66 1.74 -0.48
C THR A 12 20.53 2.99 -0.51
N ASN A 13 20.25 3.87 -1.46
CA ASN A 13 20.68 5.25 -1.34
C ASN A 13 19.90 5.75 -0.14
N ALA A 14 20.48 5.56 1.04
CA ALA A 14 20.11 6.32 2.23
C ALA A 14 20.31 7.76 1.80
N SER A 15 19.25 8.35 1.24
CA SER A 15 19.31 9.75 0.80
C SER A 15 19.54 10.55 2.07
N LEU A 16 20.24 11.66 1.98
CA LEU A 16 20.38 12.59 3.11
C LEU A 16 19.03 12.87 3.77
N ILE A 17 17.94 12.80 3.01
CA ILE A 17 16.56 12.92 3.49
C ILE A 17 16.19 11.77 4.43
N SER A 18 16.53 10.53 4.10
CA SER A 18 16.26 9.37 4.99
C SER A 18 17.02 9.47 6.29
N ILE A 19 18.25 9.97 6.25
CA ILE A 19 19.06 10.23 7.43
C ILE A 19 18.42 11.34 8.28
N LEU A 20 18.03 12.45 7.64
CA LEU A 20 17.34 13.54 8.31
C LEU A 20 16.04 13.09 8.97
N GLN A 21 15.26 12.25 8.28
CA GLN A 21 14.02 11.70 8.83
C GLN A 21 14.29 10.84 10.07
N ARG A 22 15.30 9.96 10.02
CA ARG A 22 15.68 9.13 11.18
C ARG A 22 16.10 9.96 12.38
N PHE A 23 16.95 10.97 12.17
CA PHE A 23 17.35 11.88 13.25
C PHE A 23 16.17 12.66 13.81
N SER A 24 15.31 13.16 12.95
CA SER A 24 14.08 13.85 13.38
C SER A 24 13.21 12.94 14.23
N ASP A 25 13.00 11.68 13.83
CA ASP A 25 12.17 10.74 14.57
C ASP A 25 12.75 10.44 15.96
N ILE A 26 14.06 10.27 16.05
CA ILE A 26 14.76 10.10 17.34
C ILE A 26 14.46 11.30 18.26
N ILE A 27 14.68 12.51 17.76
CA ILE A 27 14.44 13.73 18.54
C ILE A 27 12.98 13.83 19.00
N MET A 28 12.02 13.54 18.09
CA MET A 28 10.59 13.64 18.41
C MET A 28 10.15 12.63 19.49
N ILE A 29 10.69 11.41 19.47
CA ILE A 29 10.38 10.38 20.47
C ILE A 29 10.89 10.81 21.86
N PHE A 30 12.15 11.25 21.96
CA PHE A 30 12.73 11.69 23.23
C PHE A 30 12.09 12.97 23.76
N MET A 31 11.86 13.95 22.86
CA MET A 31 11.19 15.20 23.22
C MET A 31 9.75 14.96 23.68
N GLY A 32 9.04 14.04 23.03
CA GLY A 32 7.69 13.66 23.45
C GLY A 32 7.67 13.01 24.83
N MET A 33 8.62 12.13 25.14
CA MET A 33 8.78 11.56 26.48
C MET A 33 9.07 12.65 27.51
N TYR A 34 10.01 13.56 27.21
CA TYR A 34 10.34 14.67 28.09
C TYR A 34 9.13 15.54 28.42
N ILE A 35 8.34 15.91 27.42
CA ILE A 35 7.12 16.72 27.59
C ILE A 35 6.07 15.95 28.38
N THR A 36 5.89 14.66 28.11
CA THR A 36 4.94 13.83 28.86
C THR A 36 5.31 13.76 30.33
N ASN A 37 6.60 13.55 30.66
CA ASN A 37 7.06 13.60 32.05
C ASN A 37 6.77 14.96 32.69
N ALA A 38 7.02 16.06 32.00
CA ALA A 38 6.73 17.41 32.51
C ALA A 38 5.22 17.61 32.77
N ILE A 39 4.33 17.12 31.93
CA ILE A 39 2.88 17.19 32.12
C ILE A 39 2.45 16.43 33.40
N TYR A 40 3.02 15.23 33.60
CA TYR A 40 2.74 14.41 34.80
C TYR A 40 3.57 14.79 36.00
N GLN A 41 4.32 15.90 35.95
CA GLN A 41 5.19 16.39 37.01
C GLN A 41 6.21 15.32 37.51
N LYS A 42 6.62 14.42 36.60
CA LYS A 42 7.65 13.41 36.86
C LYS A 42 9.02 13.91 36.40
N MET A 43 10.07 13.52 37.13
CA MET A 43 11.43 13.78 36.66
C MET A 43 11.77 12.85 35.48
N TYR A 44 12.59 13.37 34.57
CA TYR A 44 13.13 12.54 33.48
C TYR A 44 14.28 11.69 34.06
N ASP A 45 13.95 10.49 34.48
CA ASP A 45 14.87 9.55 35.14
C ASP A 45 15.39 8.47 34.16
N SER A 46 16.17 7.52 34.72
CA SER A 46 16.68 6.37 33.96
C SER A 46 15.58 5.49 33.37
N THR A 47 14.42 5.40 34.04
CA THR A 47 13.27 4.61 33.54
C THR A 47 12.66 5.25 32.30
N ALA A 48 12.47 6.58 32.30
CA ALA A 48 12.00 7.31 31.12
C ALA A 48 12.98 7.18 29.95
N LEU A 49 14.29 7.21 30.22
CA LEU A 49 15.32 6.99 29.21
C LEU A 49 15.24 5.58 28.61
N ILE A 50 15.15 4.54 29.46
CA ILE A 50 15.05 3.14 29.02
C ILE A 50 13.78 2.93 28.18
N ASN A 51 12.63 3.44 28.62
CA ASN A 51 11.38 3.34 27.89
C ASN A 51 11.49 3.99 26.49
N SER A 52 12.11 5.18 26.42
CA SER A 52 12.36 5.87 25.14
C SER A 52 13.27 5.07 24.22
N LEU A 53 14.31 4.43 24.76
CA LEU A 53 15.24 3.59 23.98
C LEU A 53 14.55 2.31 23.46
N ILE A 54 13.75 1.64 24.28
CA ILE A 54 13.00 0.44 23.86
C ILE A 54 12.05 0.78 22.72
N VAL A 55 11.23 1.84 22.87
CA VAL A 55 10.33 2.30 21.81
C VAL A 55 11.09 2.68 20.55
N LEU A 56 12.21 3.38 20.68
CA LEU A 56 13.05 3.76 19.53
C LEU A 56 13.55 2.55 18.78
N VAL A 57 14.06 1.54 19.49
CA VAL A 57 14.53 0.28 18.86
C VAL A 57 13.38 -0.41 18.13
N CYS A 58 12.22 -0.57 18.77
CA CYS A 58 11.03 -1.14 18.13
C CYS A 58 10.62 -0.34 16.88
N PHE A 59 10.58 0.99 16.97
CA PHE A 59 10.21 1.87 15.86
C PHE A 59 11.18 1.77 14.67
N GLN A 60 12.49 1.72 14.95
CA GLN A 60 13.50 1.58 13.89
C GLN A 60 13.48 0.18 13.25
N MET A 61 13.24 -0.88 14.03
CA MET A 61 13.10 -2.24 13.50
C MET A 61 11.87 -2.36 12.59
N ILE A 62 10.69 -1.90 13.05
CA ILE A 62 9.46 -1.91 12.28
C ILE A 62 9.62 -1.04 11.03
N GLY A 63 10.22 0.13 11.16
CA GLY A 63 10.52 1.01 10.04
C GLY A 63 11.46 0.42 9.00
N GLY A 64 12.37 -0.47 9.42
CA GLY A 64 13.24 -1.25 8.51
C GLY A 64 12.48 -2.33 7.74
N ILE A 65 11.55 -3.03 8.40
CA ILE A 65 10.73 -4.08 7.77
C ILE A 65 9.72 -3.48 6.79
N THR A 66 9.12 -2.34 7.13
CA THR A 66 8.10 -1.66 6.31
C THR A 66 8.68 -0.79 5.20
N ASP A 67 10.00 -0.78 5.03
CA ASP A 67 10.72 0.08 4.07
C ASP A 67 10.32 1.56 4.18
N PHE A 68 10.00 1.99 5.41
CA PHE A 68 9.42 3.30 5.71
C PHE A 68 10.35 4.46 5.34
N TYR A 69 11.67 4.30 5.49
CA TYR A 69 12.67 5.34 5.16
C TYR A 69 13.07 5.37 3.68
N ARG A 70 12.23 4.86 2.80
CA ARG A 70 12.41 4.97 1.36
C ARG A 70 12.20 6.41 0.87
N SER A 71 12.49 6.65 -0.41
CA SER A 71 12.20 7.96 -1.04
C SER A 71 10.68 8.13 -1.25
N TRP A 72 10.09 9.13 -0.63
CA TRP A 72 8.68 9.51 -0.76
C TRP A 72 8.40 10.51 -1.88
N ARG A 73 9.34 10.68 -2.82
CA ARG A 73 9.20 11.57 -3.97
C ARG A 73 8.04 11.09 -4.87
N GLY A 74 7.06 11.96 -5.12
CA GLY A 74 5.90 11.63 -5.96
C GLY A 74 4.80 10.80 -5.25
N VAL A 75 4.96 10.46 -3.98
CA VAL A 75 3.93 9.75 -3.21
C VAL A 75 3.09 10.74 -2.40
N LYS A 76 1.78 10.49 -2.32
CA LYS A 76 0.85 11.31 -1.52
C LYS A 76 1.28 11.33 -0.05
N ILE A 77 1.21 12.49 0.59
CA ILE A 77 1.57 12.64 2.00
C ILE A 77 0.72 11.76 2.92
N SER A 78 -0.56 11.57 2.58
CA SER A 78 -1.47 10.71 3.34
C SER A 78 -0.96 9.26 3.47
N THR A 79 -0.31 8.73 2.43
CA THR A 79 0.28 7.39 2.46
C THR A 79 1.47 7.32 3.41
N GLU A 80 2.35 8.34 3.40
CA GLU A 80 3.47 8.43 4.33
C GLU A 80 2.99 8.54 5.78
N LEU A 81 2.01 9.43 6.04
CA LEU A 81 1.44 9.61 7.37
C LEU A 81 0.76 8.35 7.89
N LYS A 82 0.03 7.64 7.03
CA LYS A 82 -0.58 6.36 7.41
C LYS A 82 0.46 5.36 7.89
N ILE A 83 1.56 5.19 7.14
CA ILE A 83 2.60 4.22 7.48
C ILE A 83 3.35 4.63 8.76
N ILE A 84 3.65 5.93 8.95
CA ILE A 84 4.35 6.37 10.16
C ILE A 84 3.48 6.15 11.41
N ILE A 85 2.19 6.48 11.35
CA ILE A 85 1.28 6.26 12.48
C ILE A 85 1.09 4.77 12.75
N GLN A 86 0.98 3.93 11.72
CA GLN A 86 0.94 2.48 11.89
C GLN A 86 2.21 1.95 12.59
N ASN A 87 3.40 2.36 12.13
CA ASN A 87 4.65 1.94 12.72
C ASN A 87 4.78 2.44 14.17
N TRP A 88 4.37 3.68 14.44
CA TRP A 88 4.38 4.25 15.77
C TRP A 88 3.42 3.52 16.72
N THR A 89 2.19 3.26 16.28
CA THR A 89 1.21 2.49 17.05
C THR A 89 1.73 1.09 17.39
N LEU A 90 2.26 0.36 16.41
CA LEU A 90 2.85 -0.95 16.64
C LEU A 90 4.02 -0.89 17.63
N SER A 91 4.87 0.14 17.53
CA SER A 91 6.03 0.29 18.42
C SER A 91 5.62 0.53 19.88
N ILE A 92 4.60 1.36 20.10
CA ILE A 92 4.05 1.58 21.46
C ILE A 92 3.40 0.31 22.00
N VAL A 93 2.60 -0.40 21.18
CA VAL A 93 1.96 -1.65 21.60
C VAL A 93 3.00 -2.72 21.97
N PHE A 94 4.04 -2.91 21.14
CA PHE A 94 5.12 -3.85 21.46
C PHE A 94 5.88 -3.44 22.72
N THR A 95 6.19 -2.15 22.88
CA THR A 95 6.90 -1.65 24.05
C THR A 95 6.07 -1.81 25.32
N SER A 96 4.78 -1.44 25.28
CA SER A 96 3.90 -1.63 26.45
C SER A 96 3.77 -3.11 26.82
N GLY A 97 3.71 -4.02 25.83
CA GLY A 97 3.74 -5.46 26.08
C GLY A 97 5.04 -5.93 26.75
N ILE A 98 6.19 -5.48 26.26
CA ILE A 98 7.50 -5.80 26.85
C ILE A 98 7.60 -5.28 28.29
N LEU A 99 7.21 -4.04 28.52
CA LEU A 99 7.27 -3.41 29.84
C LEU A 99 6.29 -4.05 30.83
N SER A 100 5.08 -4.41 30.40
CA SER A 100 4.13 -5.15 31.21
C SER A 100 4.68 -6.50 31.66
N PHE A 101 5.41 -7.17 30.79
CA PHE A 101 6.06 -8.44 31.11
C PHE A 101 7.24 -8.28 32.07
N LEU A 102 8.04 -7.19 31.95
CA LEU A 102 9.23 -6.96 32.75
C LEU A 102 8.93 -6.31 34.11
N ALA A 103 7.99 -5.36 34.16
CA ALA A 103 7.72 -4.52 35.35
C ALA A 103 6.44 -4.94 36.10
N GLY A 104 5.75 -5.99 35.67
CA GLY A 104 4.44 -6.36 36.22
C GLY A 104 3.32 -5.40 35.83
N ASN A 105 2.22 -5.37 36.61
CA ASN A 105 1.00 -4.63 36.26
C ASN A 105 1.03 -3.10 36.51
N ASP A 106 2.18 -2.52 36.79
CA ASP A 106 2.29 -1.09 37.15
C ASP A 106 2.42 -0.13 35.96
N LEU A 107 1.90 -0.54 34.76
CA LEU A 107 1.89 0.34 33.60
C LEU A 107 0.80 1.40 33.73
N GLU A 108 1.19 2.66 33.81
CA GLU A 108 0.29 3.81 33.74
C GLU A 108 -0.21 4.03 32.31
N ILE A 109 -1.32 3.42 31.96
CA ILE A 109 -1.90 3.46 30.61
C ILE A 109 -2.13 4.90 30.13
N GLU A 110 -2.59 5.79 31.01
CA GLU A 110 -2.82 7.20 30.72
C GLU A 110 -1.55 7.93 30.29
N PHE A 111 -0.42 7.65 30.97
CA PHE A 111 0.88 8.20 30.63
C PHE A 111 1.32 7.75 29.22
N PHE A 112 1.24 6.46 28.91
CA PHE A 112 1.59 5.93 27.59
C PHE A 112 0.68 6.47 26.49
N PHE A 113 -0.60 6.65 26.76
CA PHE A 113 -1.54 7.23 25.84
C PHE A 113 -1.24 8.71 25.54
N CYS A 114 -0.94 9.50 26.58
CA CYS A 114 -0.50 10.88 26.42
C CYS A 114 0.79 10.97 25.59
N TRP A 115 1.78 10.14 25.89
CA TRP A 115 3.03 10.07 25.13
C TRP A 115 2.77 9.69 23.67
N TYR A 116 1.90 8.70 23.42
CA TYR A 116 1.51 8.31 22.08
C TYR A 116 0.94 9.49 21.28
N ILE A 117 0.05 10.27 21.85
CA ILE A 117 -0.59 11.42 21.18
C ILE A 117 0.44 12.50 20.86
N ILE A 118 1.28 12.88 21.84
CA ILE A 118 2.29 13.93 21.69
C ILE A 118 3.28 13.57 20.58
N VAL A 119 3.83 12.36 20.61
CA VAL A 119 4.79 11.93 19.59
C VAL A 119 4.13 11.77 18.23
N SER A 120 2.88 11.29 18.15
CA SER A 120 2.13 11.22 16.88
C SER A 120 2.02 12.61 16.24
N LEU A 121 1.68 13.63 17.02
CA LEU A 121 1.59 15.00 16.54
C LEU A 121 2.96 15.51 16.05
N PHE A 122 4.03 15.26 16.82
CA PHE A 122 5.37 15.67 16.45
C PHE A 122 5.87 14.99 15.17
N LEU A 123 5.63 13.69 15.01
CA LEU A 123 5.98 12.95 13.82
C LEU A 123 5.25 13.52 12.58
N ILE A 124 3.96 13.82 12.70
CA ILE A 124 3.18 14.45 11.63
C ILE A 124 3.76 15.82 11.25
N VAL A 125 3.96 16.70 12.23
CA VAL A 125 4.52 18.05 12.02
C VAL A 125 5.91 17.96 11.39
N SER A 126 6.77 17.05 11.87
CA SER A 126 8.09 16.79 11.32
C SER A 126 8.03 16.44 9.83
N ARG A 127 7.11 15.55 9.42
CA ARG A 127 6.96 15.16 8.01
C ARG A 127 6.52 16.32 7.12
N PHE A 128 5.56 17.11 7.59
CA PHE A 128 5.16 18.34 6.87
C PHE A 128 6.32 19.32 6.73
N SER A 129 7.07 19.54 7.82
CA SER A 129 8.23 20.46 7.83
C SER A 129 9.34 20.01 6.87
N ILE A 130 9.71 18.71 6.91
CA ILE A 130 10.72 18.15 6.01
C ILE A 130 10.26 18.27 4.56
N ARG A 131 8.99 17.96 4.24
CA ARG A 131 8.46 18.10 2.88
C ARG A 131 8.45 19.56 2.42
N ALA A 132 8.01 20.49 3.27
CA ALA A 132 8.02 21.92 2.96
C ALA A 132 9.44 22.42 2.66
N LEU A 133 10.40 22.05 3.51
CA LEU A 133 11.82 22.39 3.31
C LEU A 133 12.34 21.82 1.99
N MET A 134 12.07 20.54 1.71
CA MET A 134 12.52 19.90 0.48
C MET A 134 11.85 20.50 -0.76
N ASN A 135 10.61 20.96 -0.68
CA ASN A 135 9.94 21.66 -1.77
C ASN A 135 10.61 22.99 -2.08
N VAL A 136 11.00 23.76 -1.05
CA VAL A 136 11.74 25.01 -1.22
C VAL A 136 13.10 24.73 -1.87
N ILE A 137 13.86 23.77 -1.35
CA ILE A 137 15.19 23.40 -1.88
C ILE A 137 15.10 22.99 -3.36
N ARG A 138 14.07 22.22 -3.74
CA ARG A 138 13.86 21.79 -5.14
C ARG A 138 13.46 22.96 -6.05
N LYS A 139 12.62 23.87 -5.58
CA LYS A 139 12.27 25.09 -6.33
C LYS A 139 13.50 25.95 -6.61
N LEU A 140 14.46 25.98 -5.69
CA LEU A 140 15.76 26.64 -5.86
C LEU A 140 16.71 25.89 -6.82
N GLY A 141 16.30 24.75 -7.36
CA GLY A 141 17.07 23.96 -8.33
C GLY A 141 18.00 22.92 -7.73
N TYR A 142 18.07 22.80 -6.40
CA TYR A 142 18.88 21.78 -5.73
C TYR A 142 18.11 20.46 -5.62
N ASN A 143 18.85 19.35 -5.52
CA ASN A 143 18.27 17.99 -5.42
C ASN A 143 17.27 17.68 -6.55
N THR A 144 17.56 18.17 -7.76
CA THR A 144 16.80 17.85 -8.98
C THR A 144 17.44 16.68 -9.72
N ARG A 145 16.65 15.96 -10.51
CA ARG A 145 17.12 14.88 -11.38
C ARG A 145 16.63 15.12 -12.78
N ILE A 146 17.52 14.92 -13.75
CA ILE A 146 17.21 15.03 -15.17
C ILE A 146 16.59 13.73 -15.63
N VAL A 147 15.40 13.82 -16.22
CA VAL A 147 14.62 12.65 -16.67
C VAL A 147 14.40 12.72 -18.19
N ALA A 148 14.43 11.57 -18.85
CA ALA A 148 14.15 11.43 -20.27
C ALA A 148 13.10 10.35 -20.51
N LEU A 149 12.31 10.49 -21.57
CA LEU A 149 11.35 9.50 -22.04
C LEU A 149 11.90 8.80 -23.28
N ALA A 150 11.96 7.49 -23.26
CA ALA A 150 12.21 6.64 -24.42
C ALA A 150 10.90 6.04 -24.93
N GLY A 151 10.45 6.49 -26.07
CA GLY A 151 9.19 6.10 -26.67
C GLY A 151 8.16 7.22 -26.72
N ASN A 152 7.00 6.94 -27.28
CA ASN A 152 5.96 7.91 -27.58
C ASN A 152 4.56 7.50 -27.15
N ILE A 153 4.43 6.48 -26.30
CA ILE A 153 3.12 6.03 -25.79
C ILE A 153 2.48 7.15 -24.96
N PRO A 154 1.16 7.42 -25.12
CA PRO A 154 0.46 8.51 -24.44
C PRO A 154 0.63 8.53 -22.91
N VAL A 155 0.69 7.36 -22.27
CA VAL A 155 0.89 7.25 -20.83
C VAL A 155 2.26 7.84 -20.42
N GLY A 156 3.32 7.56 -21.16
CA GLY A 156 4.66 8.11 -20.93
C GLY A 156 4.70 9.64 -21.14
N ILE A 157 4.06 10.12 -22.19
CA ILE A 157 3.96 11.56 -22.48
C ILE A 157 3.20 12.28 -21.36
N ASN A 158 2.08 11.76 -20.90
CA ASN A 158 1.30 12.33 -19.80
C ASN A 158 2.10 12.36 -18.49
N LEU A 159 2.88 11.31 -18.20
CA LEU A 159 3.76 11.29 -17.04
C LEU A 159 4.83 12.40 -17.11
N MET A 160 5.45 12.59 -18.29
CA MET A 160 6.45 13.66 -18.47
C MET A 160 5.83 15.05 -18.33
N LYS A 161 4.61 15.25 -18.80
CA LYS A 161 3.85 16.49 -18.59
C LYS A 161 3.63 16.76 -17.11
N SER A 162 3.14 15.77 -16.35
CA SER A 162 2.97 15.90 -14.90
C SER A 162 4.29 16.28 -14.21
N PHE A 163 5.43 15.75 -14.67
CA PHE A 163 6.74 16.16 -14.13
C PHE A 163 7.12 17.59 -14.46
N ALA A 164 6.76 18.09 -15.64
CA ALA A 164 7.00 19.47 -16.03
C ALA A 164 6.07 20.45 -15.30
N GLU A 165 4.82 20.07 -15.07
CA GLU A 165 3.81 20.86 -14.36
C GLU A 165 4.02 20.89 -12.84
N GLU A 166 4.78 19.92 -12.29
CA GLU A 166 5.01 19.79 -10.85
C GLU A 166 6.50 19.95 -10.46
N PRO A 167 7.05 21.18 -10.46
CA PRO A 167 8.47 21.44 -10.14
C PRO A 167 8.90 20.96 -8.74
N TRP A 168 7.93 20.85 -7.81
CA TRP A 168 8.18 20.34 -6.45
C TRP A 168 8.62 18.87 -6.42
N LEU A 169 8.36 18.10 -7.47
CA LEU A 169 8.92 16.77 -7.65
C LEU A 169 10.44 16.80 -7.83
N GLY A 170 11.00 17.91 -8.28
CA GLY A 170 12.42 18.05 -8.57
C GLY A 170 12.87 17.15 -9.71
N LEU A 171 12.00 16.87 -10.68
CA LEU A 171 12.27 16.13 -11.90
C LEU A 171 12.27 17.11 -13.07
N LYS A 172 13.40 17.28 -13.73
CA LYS A 172 13.55 18.14 -14.91
C LYS A 172 13.48 17.27 -16.16
N VAL A 173 12.44 17.46 -16.97
CA VAL A 173 12.27 16.73 -18.22
C VAL A 173 13.25 17.26 -19.25
N LYS A 174 14.15 16.42 -19.76
CA LYS A 174 15.09 16.74 -20.85
C LYS A 174 14.38 16.67 -22.19
N GLY A 175 13.56 15.63 -22.39
CA GLY A 175 12.77 15.47 -23.60
C GLY A 175 12.39 14.05 -23.92
N ILE A 176 11.84 13.88 -25.12
CA ILE A 176 11.39 12.60 -25.66
C ILE A 176 12.41 12.12 -26.70
N TYR A 177 12.75 10.84 -26.63
CA TYR A 177 13.63 10.13 -27.56
C TYR A 177 12.86 9.00 -28.22
N CYS A 178 12.74 9.04 -29.54
CA CYS A 178 12.07 8.00 -30.34
C CYS A 178 12.57 8.02 -31.79
N ASP A 179 12.36 6.92 -32.52
CA ASP A 179 12.82 6.83 -33.91
C ASP A 179 12.16 7.83 -34.84
N CYS A 180 10.88 8.18 -34.57
CA CYS A 180 10.12 9.18 -35.29
C CYS A 180 9.63 10.27 -34.35
N PRO A 181 9.74 11.56 -34.72
CA PRO A 181 9.19 12.64 -33.90
C PRO A 181 7.70 12.41 -33.64
N PRO A 182 7.25 12.51 -32.39
CA PRO A 182 5.85 12.26 -32.06
C PRO A 182 4.96 13.38 -32.61
N THR A 183 3.90 13.01 -33.31
CA THR A 183 2.94 13.94 -33.93
C THR A 183 2.17 14.78 -32.89
N ASN A 184 2.10 14.31 -31.62
CA ASN A 184 1.33 14.91 -30.52
C ASN A 184 2.18 15.12 -29.26
N SER A 185 3.41 15.62 -29.37
CA SER A 185 4.29 15.90 -28.21
C SER A 185 3.94 17.19 -27.45
N ILE A 186 2.67 17.52 -27.34
CA ILE A 186 2.13 18.76 -26.79
C ILE A 186 2.99 19.29 -25.61
N GLY A 187 3.90 20.25 -25.90
CA GLY A 187 4.69 20.97 -24.91
C GLY A 187 5.97 20.31 -24.41
N LEU A 188 6.34 19.11 -24.88
CA LEU A 188 7.60 18.45 -24.53
C LEU A 188 8.58 18.47 -25.71
N PRO A 189 9.86 18.81 -25.50
CA PRO A 189 10.84 18.83 -26.58
C PRO A 189 11.18 17.43 -27.06
N TYR A 190 11.23 17.26 -28.38
CA TYR A 190 11.86 16.10 -29.00
C TYR A 190 13.39 16.31 -28.96
N SER A 191 14.11 15.35 -28.34
CA SER A 191 15.55 15.50 -28.10
C SER A 191 16.42 14.60 -28.96
N GLY A 192 15.85 13.62 -29.69
CA GLY A 192 16.60 12.77 -30.58
C GLY A 192 16.12 11.34 -30.66
N LYS A 193 16.95 10.48 -31.24
CA LYS A 193 16.70 9.05 -31.37
C LYS A 193 17.19 8.27 -30.16
N TYR A 194 16.89 6.95 -30.09
CA TYR A 194 17.34 6.07 -29.00
C TYR A 194 18.88 5.99 -28.89
N GLU A 195 19.59 6.17 -30.01
CA GLU A 195 21.06 6.15 -30.02
C GLU A 195 21.64 7.42 -29.34
N ASP A 196 20.99 8.56 -29.54
CA ASP A 196 21.34 9.81 -28.88
C ASP A 196 21.10 9.72 -27.38
N LEU A 197 19.97 9.12 -26.97
CA LEU A 197 19.66 8.84 -25.59
C LEU A 197 20.73 8.00 -24.88
N ILE A 198 21.20 6.93 -25.55
CA ILE A 198 22.27 6.07 -25.01
C ILE A 198 23.57 6.87 -24.87
N CYS A 199 23.89 7.70 -25.86
CA CYS A 199 25.09 8.53 -25.83
C CYS A 199 25.06 9.53 -24.66
N GLU A 200 23.96 10.24 -24.48
CA GLU A 200 23.77 11.22 -23.40
C GLU A 200 23.73 10.56 -22.01
N ALA A 201 23.10 9.37 -21.92
CA ALA A 201 23.10 8.56 -20.69
C ALA A 201 24.53 8.14 -20.29
N ARG A 202 25.37 7.77 -21.25
CA ARG A 202 26.80 7.46 -21.01
C ARG A 202 27.61 8.65 -20.55
N LYS A 203 27.27 9.85 -21.03
CA LYS A 203 27.89 11.10 -20.57
C LYS A 203 27.45 11.52 -19.16
N GLY A 204 26.47 10.83 -18.58
CA GLY A 204 25.93 11.18 -17.25
C GLY A 204 25.01 12.41 -17.25
N GLU A 205 24.50 12.81 -18.42
CA GLU A 205 23.61 13.97 -18.56
C GLU A 205 22.14 13.66 -18.19
N ILE A 206 21.83 12.38 -17.95
CA ILE A 206 20.48 11.90 -17.62
C ILE A 206 20.56 11.01 -16.37
N ASP A 207 19.74 11.32 -15.38
CA ASP A 207 19.68 10.55 -14.12
C ASP A 207 18.69 9.39 -14.20
N ARG A 208 17.58 9.59 -14.93
CA ARG A 208 16.52 8.57 -15.04
C ARG A 208 15.95 8.53 -16.46
N ILE A 209 15.73 7.34 -16.94
CA ILE A 209 15.09 7.08 -18.23
C ILE A 209 13.82 6.29 -17.99
N TYR A 210 12.71 6.81 -18.47
CA TYR A 210 11.42 6.13 -18.49
C TYR A 210 11.21 5.55 -19.88
N ILE A 211 11.06 4.24 -19.99
CA ILE A 211 10.80 3.55 -21.24
C ILE A 211 9.29 3.37 -21.37
N ALA A 212 8.69 3.98 -22.40
CA ALA A 212 7.28 3.87 -22.75
C ALA A 212 7.16 3.51 -24.22
N MET A 213 7.43 2.26 -24.53
CA MET A 213 7.42 1.67 -25.88
C MET A 213 6.36 0.59 -25.96
N ASP A 214 5.87 0.33 -27.17
CA ASP A 214 4.99 -0.81 -27.43
C ASP A 214 5.77 -2.12 -27.18
N MET A 215 5.18 -3.04 -26.42
CA MET A 215 5.78 -4.34 -26.12
C MET A 215 5.95 -5.22 -27.38
N GLN A 216 5.29 -4.88 -28.49
CA GLN A 216 5.48 -5.55 -29.77
C GLN A 216 6.88 -5.30 -30.37
N ASP A 217 7.52 -4.20 -29.99
CA ASP A 217 8.88 -3.85 -30.42
C ASP A 217 10.00 -4.47 -29.54
N ASP A 218 9.84 -5.75 -29.13
CA ASP A 218 10.73 -6.47 -28.23
C ASP A 218 12.23 -6.36 -28.64
N LYS A 219 12.55 -6.38 -29.93
CA LYS A 219 13.93 -6.24 -30.43
C LYS A 219 14.52 -4.87 -30.13
N LYS A 220 13.74 -3.80 -30.29
CA LYS A 220 14.17 -2.43 -30.03
C LYS A 220 14.31 -2.22 -28.51
N LEU A 221 13.33 -2.69 -27.74
CA LEU A 221 13.39 -2.64 -26.29
C LEU A 221 14.64 -3.33 -25.74
N LYS A 222 14.94 -4.56 -26.18
CA LYS A 222 16.15 -5.30 -25.79
C LYS A 222 17.44 -4.57 -26.18
N LYS A 223 17.50 -4.00 -27.40
CA LYS A 223 18.66 -3.20 -27.86
C LYS A 223 18.87 -1.98 -26.97
N LEU A 224 17.80 -1.26 -26.65
CA LEU A 224 17.83 -0.07 -25.80
C LEU A 224 18.28 -0.43 -24.37
N VAL A 225 17.65 -1.40 -23.74
CA VAL A 225 17.99 -1.84 -22.37
C VAL A 225 19.43 -2.31 -22.29
N LYS A 226 19.91 -3.09 -23.30
CA LYS A 226 21.31 -3.52 -23.37
C LYS A 226 22.27 -2.34 -23.53
N GLY A 227 21.91 -1.34 -24.35
CA GLY A 227 22.73 -0.14 -24.54
C GLY A 227 22.82 0.75 -23.29
N LEU A 228 21.79 0.70 -22.43
CA LEU A 228 21.73 1.46 -21.19
C LEU A 228 22.30 0.69 -19.97
N ALA A 229 22.56 -0.62 -20.10
CA ALA A 229 23.04 -1.47 -18.99
C ALA A 229 24.39 -1.02 -18.42
N ASP A 230 25.24 -0.39 -19.25
CA ASP A 230 26.56 0.11 -18.86
C ASP A 230 26.54 1.59 -18.42
N THR A 231 25.36 2.14 -18.21
CA THR A 231 25.19 3.53 -17.77
C THR A 231 24.87 3.62 -16.28
N THR A 232 25.09 4.80 -15.68
CA THR A 232 24.77 5.05 -14.27
C THR A 232 23.32 5.48 -14.05
N CYS A 233 22.54 5.68 -15.12
CA CYS A 233 21.16 6.11 -15.03
C CYS A 233 20.21 5.00 -14.56
N SER A 234 19.16 5.41 -13.85
CA SER A 234 18.08 4.49 -13.45
C SER A 234 17.12 4.32 -14.62
N VAL A 235 16.94 3.10 -15.11
CA VAL A 235 16.01 2.77 -16.19
C VAL A 235 14.74 2.18 -15.61
N LEU A 236 13.59 2.78 -15.95
CA LEU A 236 12.28 2.37 -15.49
C LEU A 236 11.38 2.10 -16.70
N LEU A 237 10.71 0.97 -16.70
CA LEU A 237 9.72 0.60 -17.71
C LEU A 237 8.33 1.08 -17.27
N ILE A 238 7.64 1.78 -18.17
CA ILE A 238 6.21 2.09 -18.01
C ILE A 238 5.46 1.00 -18.76
N PRO A 239 4.85 0.02 -18.07
CA PRO A 239 4.07 -1.02 -18.72
C PRO A 239 2.78 -0.41 -19.26
N ASP A 240 2.21 -1.00 -20.33
CA ASP A 240 0.84 -0.70 -20.69
C ASP A 240 -0.14 -1.29 -19.64
N ILE A 241 -1.42 -0.88 -19.70
CA ILE A 241 -2.42 -1.28 -18.70
C ILE A 241 -2.58 -2.80 -18.62
N PHE A 242 -2.47 -3.50 -19.74
CA PHE A 242 -2.60 -4.95 -19.78
C PHE A 242 -1.41 -5.63 -19.12
N THR A 243 -0.21 -5.21 -19.47
CA THR A 243 1.05 -5.69 -18.84
C THR A 243 1.11 -5.35 -17.36
N PHE A 244 0.60 -4.17 -16.96
CA PHE A 244 0.55 -3.76 -15.56
C PHE A 244 -0.34 -4.68 -14.72
N ASN A 245 -1.50 -5.06 -15.23
CA ASN A 245 -2.40 -6.01 -14.56
C ASN A 245 -1.75 -7.40 -14.40
N ILE A 246 -0.97 -7.83 -15.40
CA ILE A 246 -0.19 -9.08 -15.33
C ILE A 246 0.91 -8.99 -14.27
N LEU A 247 1.64 -7.87 -14.19
CA LEU A 247 2.73 -7.68 -13.24
C LEU A 247 2.26 -7.52 -11.79
N GLN A 248 1.03 -7.06 -11.55
CA GLN A 248 0.42 -7.01 -10.21
C GLN A 248 -0.12 -8.36 -9.74
N SER A 249 -0.31 -9.30 -10.66
CA SER A 249 -0.72 -10.65 -10.31
C SER A 249 0.44 -11.38 -9.62
N ARG A 250 0.11 -12.23 -8.64
CA ARG A 250 1.09 -13.10 -7.99
C ARG A 250 1.59 -14.11 -9.02
N THR A 251 2.90 -14.19 -9.20
CA THR A 251 3.49 -15.27 -10.00
C THR A 251 3.50 -16.55 -9.19
N GLU A 252 2.96 -17.61 -9.73
CA GLU A 252 3.04 -18.96 -9.20
C GLU A 252 3.98 -19.77 -10.06
N GLU A 253 4.63 -20.78 -9.49
CA GLU A 253 5.48 -21.70 -10.21
C GLU A 253 4.79 -23.07 -10.28
N VAL A 254 4.52 -23.54 -11.49
CA VAL A 254 3.95 -24.86 -11.74
C VAL A 254 4.95 -25.66 -12.56
N ASN A 255 5.53 -26.71 -11.96
CA ASN A 255 6.54 -27.59 -12.58
C ASN A 255 7.74 -26.83 -13.20
N GLY A 256 8.26 -25.80 -12.48
CA GLY A 256 9.38 -25.01 -12.97
C GLY A 256 9.01 -23.92 -13.99
N VAL A 257 7.72 -23.78 -14.32
CA VAL A 257 7.23 -22.76 -15.24
C VAL A 257 6.53 -21.66 -14.45
N PRO A 258 6.97 -20.40 -14.51
CA PRO A 258 6.28 -19.29 -13.90
C PRO A 258 4.93 -19.04 -14.62
N VAL A 259 3.83 -19.09 -13.89
CA VAL A 259 2.49 -18.76 -14.36
C VAL A 259 1.97 -17.52 -13.64
N VAL A 260 1.23 -16.71 -14.38
CA VAL A 260 0.66 -15.47 -13.88
C VAL A 260 -0.86 -15.61 -13.91
N PRO A 261 -1.55 -15.68 -12.76
CA PRO A 261 -3.00 -15.69 -12.74
C PRO A 261 -3.54 -14.33 -13.23
N LEU A 262 -4.33 -14.33 -14.28
CA LEU A 262 -4.97 -13.12 -14.81
C LEU A 262 -6.12 -12.65 -13.93
N PHE A 263 -6.74 -13.57 -13.23
CA PHE A 263 -7.82 -13.32 -12.26
C PHE A 263 -7.57 -14.20 -11.04
N ASP A 264 -7.38 -13.58 -9.90
CA ASP A 264 -7.22 -14.28 -8.62
C ASP A 264 -8.05 -13.59 -7.53
N THR A 265 -8.47 -14.38 -6.55
CA THR A 265 -9.18 -13.84 -5.40
C THR A 265 -8.18 -13.41 -4.32
N PRO A 266 -8.35 -12.22 -3.72
CA PRO A 266 -7.47 -11.77 -2.64
C PRO A 266 -7.60 -12.61 -1.36
N LEU A 267 -8.53 -13.59 -1.34
CA LEU A 267 -8.87 -14.41 -0.17
C LEU A 267 -8.12 -15.75 -0.17
N ASN A 268 -6.82 -15.74 -0.43
CA ASN A 268 -5.97 -16.93 -0.41
C ASN A 268 -5.16 -17.06 0.90
N GLY A 269 -4.88 -18.28 1.32
CA GLY A 269 -4.04 -18.59 2.47
C GLY A 269 -4.58 -18.01 3.79
N ILE A 270 -3.74 -17.29 4.52
CA ILE A 270 -4.07 -16.70 5.84
C ILE A 270 -5.24 -15.73 5.76
N ASN A 271 -5.36 -14.98 4.68
CA ASN A 271 -6.44 -14.00 4.51
C ASN A 271 -7.82 -14.66 4.47
N SER A 272 -7.94 -15.87 3.92
CA SER A 272 -9.20 -16.62 3.91
C SER A 272 -9.58 -17.09 5.31
N VAL A 273 -8.60 -17.49 6.11
CA VAL A 273 -8.82 -17.89 7.51
C VAL A 273 -9.23 -16.69 8.36
N LEU A 274 -8.52 -15.57 8.24
CA LEU A 274 -8.85 -14.32 8.94
C LEU A 274 -10.24 -13.82 8.56
N LYS A 275 -10.56 -13.84 7.25
CA LYS A 275 -11.90 -13.48 6.78
C LYS A 275 -12.97 -14.39 7.35
N ARG A 276 -12.71 -15.71 7.42
CA ARG A 276 -13.66 -16.66 8.00
C ARG A 276 -13.90 -16.41 9.49
N LEU A 277 -12.83 -16.10 10.23
CA LEU A 277 -12.92 -15.75 11.65
C LEU A 277 -13.72 -14.45 11.85
N GLU A 278 -13.41 -13.42 11.06
CA GLU A 278 -14.15 -12.16 11.05
C GLU A 278 -15.64 -12.38 10.78
N ASP A 279 -15.98 -13.16 9.75
CA ASP A 279 -17.36 -13.45 9.37
C ASP A 279 -18.10 -14.19 10.49
N ILE A 280 -17.46 -15.14 11.16
CA ILE A 280 -18.05 -15.88 12.30
C ILE A 280 -18.31 -14.93 13.47
N VAL A 281 -17.32 -14.13 13.86
CA VAL A 281 -17.44 -13.21 15.00
C VAL A 281 -18.52 -12.17 14.74
N LEU A 282 -18.49 -11.51 13.58
CA LEU A 282 -19.48 -10.50 13.22
C LEU A 282 -20.87 -11.08 13.09
N SER A 283 -21.03 -12.25 12.45
CA SER A 283 -22.34 -12.89 12.33
C SER A 283 -22.92 -13.30 13.68
N LEU A 284 -22.09 -13.76 14.62
CA LEU A 284 -22.51 -14.08 15.97
C LEU A 284 -22.98 -12.86 16.75
N ILE A 285 -22.21 -11.75 16.69
CA ILE A 285 -22.58 -10.48 17.33
C ILE A 285 -23.90 -9.96 16.75
N ILE A 286 -24.03 -9.94 15.44
CA ILE A 286 -25.26 -9.48 14.76
C ILE A 286 -26.43 -10.38 15.15
N LEU A 287 -26.24 -11.69 15.17
CA LEU A 287 -27.30 -12.63 15.54
C LEU A 287 -27.79 -12.41 16.98
N ILE A 288 -26.87 -12.19 17.92
CA ILE A 288 -27.22 -11.87 19.32
C ILE A 288 -28.01 -10.56 19.40
N LEU A 289 -27.55 -9.51 18.73
CA LEU A 289 -28.21 -8.20 18.73
C LEU A 289 -29.62 -8.25 18.12
N ILE A 290 -29.81 -9.02 17.05
CA ILE A 290 -31.10 -9.11 16.34
C ILE A 290 -32.00 -10.20 16.94
N SER A 291 -31.48 -11.09 17.81
CA SER A 291 -32.25 -12.22 18.35
C SER A 291 -33.58 -11.84 18.96
N PRO A 292 -33.78 -10.72 19.73
CA PRO A 292 -35.08 -10.36 20.25
C PRO A 292 -36.13 -10.13 19.15
N VAL A 293 -35.71 -9.46 18.06
CA VAL A 293 -36.58 -9.18 16.90
C VAL A 293 -36.91 -10.48 16.16
N LEU A 294 -35.92 -11.36 15.99
CA LEU A 294 -36.11 -12.65 15.32
C LEU A 294 -37.10 -13.54 16.11
N ILE A 295 -37.04 -13.52 17.45
CA ILE A 295 -37.96 -14.27 18.30
C ILE A 295 -39.39 -13.74 18.14
N VAL A 296 -39.58 -12.42 18.15
CA VAL A 296 -40.90 -11.82 17.93
C VAL A 296 -41.47 -12.21 16.57
N ILE A 297 -40.66 -12.11 15.50
CA ILE A 297 -41.08 -12.55 14.16
C ILE A 297 -41.41 -14.04 14.13
N ALA A 298 -40.60 -14.89 14.78
CA ALA A 298 -40.84 -16.32 14.87
C ALA A 298 -42.18 -16.62 15.52
N CYS A 299 -42.53 -15.92 16.61
CA CYS A 299 -43.82 -16.05 17.28
C CYS A 299 -44.96 -15.62 16.35
N ILE A 300 -44.86 -14.48 15.70
CA ILE A 300 -45.88 -13.98 14.75
C ILE A 300 -46.14 -15.02 13.66
N VAL A 301 -45.05 -15.53 13.01
CA VAL A 301 -45.15 -16.55 11.96
C VAL A 301 -45.78 -17.84 12.45
N LYS A 302 -45.48 -18.25 13.71
CA LYS A 302 -46.04 -19.46 14.31
C LYS A 302 -47.55 -19.34 14.57
N TYR A 303 -48.00 -18.18 15.04
CA TYR A 303 -49.41 -17.91 15.33
C TYR A 303 -50.24 -17.58 14.08
N SER A 304 -49.60 -17.04 13.02
CA SER A 304 -50.27 -16.65 11.77
C SER A 304 -50.77 -17.85 10.98
N SER A 305 -50.02 -18.98 10.92
CA SER A 305 -50.40 -20.11 10.11
C SER A 305 -49.79 -21.43 10.58
N LYS A 306 -50.45 -22.56 10.32
CA LYS A 306 -49.96 -23.90 10.66
C LYS A 306 -48.77 -24.28 9.80
N GLY A 307 -47.64 -24.71 10.41
CA GLY A 307 -46.45 -25.20 9.71
C GLY A 307 -45.13 -24.79 10.37
N PRO A 308 -43.97 -25.07 9.71
CA PRO A 308 -42.65 -24.72 10.24
C PRO A 308 -42.42 -23.19 10.19
N ILE A 309 -41.70 -22.65 11.18
CA ILE A 309 -41.36 -21.22 11.27
C ILE A 309 -40.36 -20.85 10.18
N LEU A 310 -39.36 -21.73 9.95
CA LEU A 310 -38.28 -21.51 9.01
C LEU A 310 -38.48 -22.39 7.77
N PHE A 311 -38.29 -21.78 6.61
CA PHE A 311 -38.25 -22.45 5.32
C PHE A 311 -36.79 -22.56 4.87
N ARG A 312 -36.39 -23.72 4.34
CA ARG A 312 -35.04 -23.96 3.82
C ARG A 312 -35.07 -23.97 2.32
N GLN A 313 -34.23 -23.15 1.71
CA GLN A 313 -34.10 -23.07 0.26
C GLN A 313 -32.67 -23.35 -0.17
N THR A 314 -32.51 -24.27 -1.12
CA THR A 314 -31.22 -24.55 -1.73
C THR A 314 -30.83 -23.35 -2.66
N ARG A 315 -29.64 -22.81 -2.48
CA ARG A 315 -29.03 -21.80 -3.30
C ARG A 315 -27.61 -22.22 -3.67
N TYR A 316 -26.99 -21.57 -4.64
CA TYR A 316 -25.61 -21.82 -5.02
C TYR A 316 -24.74 -20.67 -4.50
N GLY A 317 -23.65 -20.99 -3.82
CA GLY A 317 -22.64 -20.06 -3.36
C GLY A 317 -21.70 -19.63 -4.49
N MET A 318 -20.71 -18.79 -4.14
CA MET A 318 -19.69 -18.29 -5.10
C MET A 318 -18.91 -19.41 -5.79
N ASP A 319 -18.70 -20.55 -5.10
CA ASP A 319 -17.98 -21.71 -5.66
C ASP A 319 -18.88 -22.67 -6.45
N GLY A 320 -20.11 -22.30 -6.78
CA GLY A 320 -21.09 -23.16 -7.42
C GLY A 320 -21.61 -24.31 -6.55
N LYS A 321 -21.18 -24.39 -5.27
CA LYS A 321 -21.66 -25.39 -4.32
C LYS A 321 -23.03 -25.03 -3.77
N SER A 322 -23.88 -26.03 -3.62
CA SER A 322 -25.20 -25.83 -3.03
C SER A 322 -25.11 -25.51 -1.54
N ILE A 323 -25.80 -24.45 -1.12
CA ILE A 323 -25.93 -24.01 0.26
C ILE A 323 -27.41 -23.98 0.66
N GLN A 324 -27.72 -24.25 1.93
CA GLN A 324 -29.07 -24.16 2.47
C GLN A 324 -29.26 -22.79 3.13
N VAL A 325 -30.13 -21.96 2.55
CA VAL A 325 -30.49 -20.64 3.10
C VAL A 325 -31.79 -20.79 3.90
N TRP A 326 -31.78 -20.31 5.13
CA TRP A 326 -32.92 -20.32 6.02
C TRP A 326 -33.64 -18.98 5.97
N LYS A 327 -34.98 -19.02 5.80
CA LYS A 327 -35.83 -17.84 5.76
C LYS A 327 -37.05 -18.02 6.64
N PHE A 328 -37.59 -16.96 7.19
CA PHE A 328 -38.93 -17.06 7.78
C PHE A 328 -39.94 -17.38 6.68
N ARG A 329 -40.90 -18.21 7.04
CA ARG A 329 -41.98 -18.56 6.12
C ARG A 329 -42.90 -17.35 5.93
N THR A 330 -43.06 -16.89 4.70
CA THR A 330 -43.95 -15.78 4.31
C THR A 330 -45.11 -16.25 3.45
N MET A 331 -45.11 -17.52 2.99
CA MET A 331 -46.12 -18.13 2.12
C MET A 331 -46.30 -19.61 2.47
N VAL A 332 -47.33 -20.23 1.95
CA VAL A 332 -47.54 -21.67 2.06
C VAL A 332 -46.34 -22.43 1.47
N VAL A 333 -45.89 -23.48 2.16
CA VAL A 333 -44.70 -24.26 1.73
C VAL A 333 -44.96 -24.92 0.39
N GLN A 334 -44.33 -24.45 -0.66
CA GLN A 334 -44.28 -25.12 -1.94
C GLN A 334 -43.01 -25.98 -1.99
N GLU A 335 -43.12 -27.21 -2.50
CA GLU A 335 -41.96 -28.10 -2.60
C GLU A 335 -40.90 -27.57 -3.55
N ASN A 336 -39.63 -27.76 -3.16
CA ASN A 336 -38.45 -27.43 -3.98
C ASN A 336 -38.29 -28.47 -5.12
N GLY A 337 -39.23 -28.53 -6.05
CA GLY A 337 -39.07 -29.31 -7.27
C GLY A 337 -38.16 -28.63 -8.32
N ASN A 338 -37.87 -29.37 -9.40
CA ASN A 338 -37.10 -28.83 -10.54
C ASN A 338 -37.81 -27.68 -11.30
N VAL A 339 -39.06 -27.42 -10.98
CA VAL A 339 -39.88 -26.35 -11.58
C VAL A 339 -40.12 -25.27 -10.53
N VAL A 340 -39.56 -24.11 -10.73
CA VAL A 340 -39.78 -22.93 -9.86
C VAL A 340 -41.13 -22.33 -10.21
N THR A 341 -42.16 -22.56 -9.42
CA THR A 341 -43.43 -21.86 -9.52
C THR A 341 -43.29 -20.46 -8.94
N GLN A 342 -43.59 -19.43 -9.73
CA GLN A 342 -43.60 -18.04 -9.24
C GLN A 342 -44.82 -17.84 -8.31
N ALA A 343 -44.59 -17.13 -7.20
CA ALA A 343 -45.65 -16.73 -6.28
C ALA A 343 -46.69 -15.87 -6.99
N VAL A 344 -47.98 -16.18 -6.85
CA VAL A 344 -49.09 -15.43 -7.39
C VAL A 344 -49.66 -14.52 -6.27
N ARG A 345 -50.17 -13.33 -6.64
CA ARG A 345 -50.77 -12.40 -5.67
C ARG A 345 -51.99 -13.06 -5.02
N GLY A 346 -51.88 -13.41 -3.72
CA GLY A 346 -52.93 -14.09 -2.99
C GLY A 346 -52.53 -15.44 -2.34
N ASP A 347 -51.31 -15.91 -2.56
CA ASP A 347 -50.74 -17.09 -1.89
C ASP A 347 -50.33 -16.75 -0.44
N VAL A 348 -51.32 -16.50 0.43
CA VAL A 348 -51.09 -16.25 1.87
C VAL A 348 -51.52 -17.46 2.69
#